data_71c6841d77411bb277bebe6d63539b4e
#
_entry.id   71c6841d77411bb277bebe6d63539b4e
#
_cell.length_a   1.000
_cell.length_b   1.000
_cell.length_c   1.000
_cell.angle_alpha   90.00
_cell.angle_beta   90.00
_cell.angle_gamma   90.00
#
_symmetry.space_group_name_H-M   'P 1'
#
loop_
_entity.id
_entity.type
_entity.pdbx_description
1 polymer ?
#
loop_
_entity_poly.entity_id
_entity_poly.type
_entity_poly.pdbx_seq_one_letter_code
_entity_poly.pdbx_strand_id
1 'polypeptide(L)'
;HPDVADADGSIDRQRTLERLHALVQRLNPVDREVILLYLEQLDAASIGEITGISPTNVATKIHRIKKMLTAWVREGGRDGQ
;
A
#
# COMPACT_ATOMS: atom_id res chain seq x y z
N HIS A 1 10.43 -19.52 -20.67
CA HIS A 1 11.11 -18.24 -20.66
C HIS A 1 10.55 -17.34 -19.57
N PRO A 2 11.41 -16.61 -18.90
CA PRO A 2 10.93 -15.74 -17.82
C PRO A 2 9.85 -14.75 -18.27
N ASP A 3 9.91 -14.32 -19.51
CA ASP A 3 8.94 -13.36 -20.02
C ASP A 3 7.52 -13.90 -20.02
N VAL A 4 7.37 -15.18 -20.35
CA VAL A 4 6.03 -15.79 -20.36
C VAL A 4 5.50 -15.88 -18.94
N ALA A 5 6.33 -16.39 -18.03
CA ALA A 5 5.94 -16.48 -16.63
C ALA A 5 5.70 -15.09 -16.04
N ASP A 6 6.56 -14.14 -16.43
CA ASP A 6 6.43 -12.78 -15.96
C ASP A 6 5.16 -12.12 -16.49
N ALA A 7 4.76 -12.48 -17.72
CA ALA A 7 3.53 -11.91 -18.29
C ALA A 7 2.32 -12.29 -17.46
N ASP A 8 2.21 -13.57 -17.10
CA ASP A 8 1.10 -14.00 -16.26
C ASP A 8 1.18 -13.39 -14.88
N GLY A 9 2.36 -13.45 -14.28
CA GLY A 9 2.58 -12.82 -12.98
C GLY A 9 2.40 -11.32 -13.03
N SER A 10 2.78 -10.72 -14.16
CA SER A 10 2.66 -9.28 -14.34
C SER A 10 1.19 -8.85 -14.38
N ILE A 11 0.34 -9.62 -15.06
CA ILE A 11 -1.10 -9.30 -15.10
C ILE A 11 -1.72 -9.38 -13.71
N ASP A 12 -1.43 -10.46 -12.98
CA ASP A 12 -1.94 -10.60 -11.62
C ASP A 12 -1.41 -9.51 -10.71
N ARG A 13 -0.12 -9.22 -10.83
CA ARG A 13 0.51 -8.18 -10.04
C ARG A 13 -0.09 -6.82 -10.36
N GLN A 14 -0.35 -6.57 -11.64
CA GLN A 14 -0.92 -5.31 -12.06
C GLN A 14 -2.33 -5.13 -11.50
N ARG A 15 -3.14 -6.18 -11.51
CA ARG A 15 -4.48 -6.13 -10.93
C ARG A 15 -4.40 -5.87 -9.43
N THR A 16 -3.45 -6.52 -8.76
CA THR A 16 -3.25 -6.32 -7.33
C THR A 16 -2.84 -4.88 -7.05
N LEU A 17 -1.93 -4.34 -7.86
CA LEU A 17 -1.47 -2.96 -7.69
C LEU A 17 -2.59 -1.97 -7.97
N GLU A 18 -3.41 -2.22 -8.99
CA GLU A 18 -4.54 -1.36 -9.29
C GLU A 18 -5.54 -1.37 -8.14
N ARG A 19 -5.82 -2.54 -7.58
CA ARG A 19 -6.71 -2.65 -6.44
C ARG A 19 -6.12 -1.95 -5.23
N LEU A 20 -4.84 -2.16 -4.99
CA LEU A 20 -4.15 -1.50 -3.89
C LEU A 20 -4.20 0.02 -4.06
N HIS A 21 -3.97 0.50 -5.27
CA HIS A 21 -4.03 1.93 -5.57
C HIS A 21 -5.43 2.49 -5.27
N ALA A 22 -6.46 1.76 -5.68
CA ALA A 22 -7.83 2.17 -5.43
C ALA A 22 -8.10 2.26 -3.93
N LEU A 23 -7.60 1.28 -3.18
CA LEU A 23 -7.77 1.27 -1.73
C LEU A 23 -7.02 2.41 -1.05
N VAL A 24 -5.81 2.69 -1.54
CA VAL A 24 -5.01 3.80 -1.03
C VAL A 24 -5.74 5.13 -1.22
N GLN A 25 -6.44 5.29 -2.34
CA GLN A 25 -7.20 6.50 -2.59
C GLN A 25 -8.36 6.69 -1.61
N ARG A 26 -8.77 5.64 -0.91
CA ARG A 26 -9.82 5.72 0.10
C ARG A 26 -9.31 6.23 1.45
N LEU A 27 -8.00 6.27 1.62
CA LEU A 27 -7.41 6.77 2.85
C LEU A 27 -7.50 8.29 2.91
N ASN A 28 -7.45 8.85 4.12
CA ASN A 28 -7.38 10.30 4.24
C ASN A 28 -6.04 10.78 3.69
N PRO A 29 -5.93 12.10 3.38
CA PRO A 29 -4.72 12.61 2.72
C PRO A 29 -3.42 12.32 3.46
N VAL A 30 -3.43 12.41 4.78
CA VAL A 30 -2.21 12.18 5.57
C VAL A 30 -1.78 10.73 5.50
N ASP A 31 -2.73 9.82 5.71
CA ASP A 31 -2.42 8.38 5.67
C ASP A 31 -1.99 7.97 4.27
N ARG A 32 -2.63 8.54 3.25
CA ARG A 32 -2.27 8.26 1.87
C ARG A 32 -0.83 8.66 1.59
N GLU A 33 -0.44 9.86 2.02
CA GLU A 33 0.92 10.33 1.82
C GLU A 33 1.92 9.40 2.51
N VAL A 34 1.63 9.04 3.75
CA VAL A 34 2.52 8.17 4.52
C VAL A 34 2.70 6.82 3.82
N ILE A 35 1.61 6.20 3.41
CA ILE A 35 1.72 4.86 2.81
C ILE A 35 2.36 4.91 1.43
N LEU A 36 2.12 5.96 0.65
CA LEU A 36 2.76 6.09 -0.65
C LEU A 36 4.27 6.25 -0.51
N LEU A 37 4.73 7.03 0.46
CA LEU A 37 6.15 7.18 0.73
C LEU A 37 6.75 5.87 1.21
N TYR A 38 6.02 5.14 2.03
CA TYR A 38 6.46 3.83 2.48
C TYR A 38 6.62 2.85 1.32
N LEU A 39 5.69 2.88 0.39
CA LEU A 39 5.77 2.01 -0.79
C LEU A 39 6.96 2.37 -1.69
N GLU A 40 7.44 3.59 -1.60
CA GLU A 40 8.67 4.01 -2.28
C GLU A 40 9.90 3.66 -1.48
N GLN A 41 9.73 2.90 -0.41
CA GLN A 41 10.81 2.34 0.41
C GLN A 41 11.55 3.35 1.26
N LEU A 42 10.87 4.46 1.59
CA LEU A 42 11.42 5.38 2.57
C LEU A 42 11.22 4.79 3.97
N ASP A 43 12.17 5.08 4.86
CA ASP A 43 12.03 4.64 6.24
C ASP A 43 11.20 5.63 7.05
N ALA A 44 10.86 5.25 8.29
CA ALA A 44 9.99 6.07 9.12
C ALA A 44 10.58 7.45 9.40
N ALA A 45 11.89 7.52 9.57
CA ALA A 45 12.54 8.81 9.84
C ALA A 45 12.41 9.75 8.65
N SER A 46 12.65 9.23 7.44
CA SER A 46 12.53 10.02 6.22
C SER A 46 11.09 10.46 5.97
N ILE A 47 10.14 9.55 6.17
CA ILE A 47 8.73 9.88 6.02
C ILE A 47 8.34 10.96 7.04
N GLY A 48 8.85 10.82 8.26
CA GLY A 48 8.58 11.83 9.29
C GLY A 48 9.10 13.20 8.91
N GLU A 49 10.28 13.26 8.31
CA GLU A 49 10.83 14.54 7.87
C GLU A 49 9.97 15.19 6.80
N ILE A 50 9.48 14.39 5.86
CA ILE A 50 8.66 14.90 4.76
C ILE A 50 7.27 15.33 5.24
N THR A 51 6.68 14.54 6.13
CA THR A 51 5.28 14.77 6.53
C THR A 51 5.14 15.60 7.79
N GLY A 52 6.21 15.76 8.55
CA GLY A 52 6.14 16.46 9.83
C GLY A 52 5.62 15.59 10.96
N ILE A 53 5.45 14.31 10.74
CA ILE A 53 4.97 13.37 11.75
C ILE A 53 6.18 12.70 12.42
N SER A 54 6.10 12.43 13.72
CA SER A 54 7.21 11.76 14.40
C SER A 54 7.41 10.35 13.82
N PRO A 55 8.66 9.86 13.80
CA PRO A 55 8.91 8.51 13.27
C PRO A 55 8.10 7.42 13.96
N THR A 56 7.89 7.55 15.27
CA THR A 56 7.09 6.58 16.02
C THR A 56 5.64 6.58 15.50
N ASN A 57 5.09 7.76 15.28
CA ASN A 57 3.73 7.87 14.76
C ASN A 57 3.64 7.37 13.32
N VAL A 58 4.68 7.62 12.53
CA VAL A 58 4.74 7.08 11.16
C VAL A 58 4.67 5.56 11.20
N ALA A 59 5.49 4.94 12.04
CA ALA A 59 5.51 3.47 12.15
C ALA A 59 4.15 2.94 12.57
N THR A 60 3.50 3.59 13.53
CA THR A 60 2.17 3.19 14.00
C THR A 60 1.14 3.31 12.87
N LYS A 61 1.19 4.42 12.14
CA LYS A 61 0.28 4.61 11.02
C LYS A 61 0.46 3.56 9.94
N ILE A 62 1.71 3.27 9.59
CA ILE A 62 2.01 2.26 8.57
C ILE A 62 1.44 0.91 8.99
N HIS A 63 1.66 0.53 10.25
CA HIS A 63 1.15 -0.74 10.75
C HIS A 63 -0.36 -0.82 10.65
N ARG A 64 -1.05 0.24 11.05
CA ARG A 64 -2.50 0.30 11.01
C ARG A 64 -3.02 0.27 9.57
N ILE A 65 -2.38 1.03 8.68
CA ILE A 65 -2.79 1.09 7.29
C ILE A 65 -2.59 -0.28 6.63
N LYS A 66 -1.49 -0.96 6.90
CA LYS A 66 -1.27 -2.29 6.37
C LYS A 66 -2.38 -3.25 6.78
N LYS A 67 -2.80 -3.19 8.02
CA LYS A 67 -3.89 -4.03 8.50
C LYS A 67 -5.18 -3.72 7.76
N MET A 68 -5.49 -2.45 7.59
CA MET A 68 -6.68 -2.03 6.87
C MET A 68 -6.65 -2.50 5.43
N LEU A 69 -5.52 -2.29 4.75
CA LEU A 69 -5.41 -2.67 3.35
C LEU A 69 -5.52 -4.18 3.18
N THR A 70 -4.92 -4.94 4.08
CA THR A 70 -5.01 -6.40 4.04
C THR A 70 -6.47 -6.85 4.18
N ALA A 71 -7.19 -6.25 5.12
CA ALA A 71 -8.59 -6.59 5.32
C ALA A 71 -9.43 -6.25 4.09
N TRP A 72 -9.21 -5.09 3.51
CA TRP A 72 -9.96 -4.66 2.32
C TRP A 72 -9.68 -5.56 1.13
N VAL A 73 -8.42 -5.97 0.95
CA VAL A 73 -8.06 -6.86 -0.15
C VAL A 73 -8.77 -8.21 0.02
N ARG A 74 -8.79 -8.72 1.24
CA ARG A 74 -9.48 -9.98 1.52
C ARG A 74 -10.97 -9.87 1.25
N GLU A 75 -11.58 -8.76 1.69
CA GLU A 75 -13.01 -8.55 1.45
C GLU A 75 -13.29 -8.42 -0.04
N GLY A 76 -12.48 -7.65 -0.75
CA GLY A 76 -12.64 -7.50 -2.19
C GLY A 76 -12.48 -8.80 -2.93
N GLY A 77 -11.51 -9.62 -2.52
CA GLY A 77 -11.33 -10.93 -3.12
C GLY A 77 -12.50 -11.85 -2.87
N ARG A 78 -13.07 -11.73 -1.68
CA ARG A 78 -14.24 -12.54 -1.32
C ARG A 78 -15.47 -12.09 -2.10
N ASP A 79 -15.63 -10.79 -2.21
CA ASP A 79 -16.77 -10.23 -2.95
C ASP A 79 -16.67 -10.51 -4.43
N GLY A 80 -15.46 -10.67 -4.95
CA GLY A 80 -15.23 -10.95 -6.36
C GLY A 80 -15.67 -12.32 -6.77
N GLN A 81 -16.06 -13.13 -5.82
CA GLN A 81 -16.56 -14.45 -6.11
C GLN A 81 -18.09 -14.40 -6.19
#